data_63c28708cf27bbcea49904fbfd79462d
#
_entry.id   63c28708cf27bbcea49904fbfd79462d
#
_cell.length_a   1.000
_cell.length_b   1.000
_cell.length_c   1.000
_cell.angle_alpha   90.00
_cell.angle_beta   90.00
_cell.angle_gamma   90.00
#
_symmetry.space_group_name_H-M   'P 1'
#
loop_
_entity.id
_entity.type
_entity.pdbx_description
1 polymer ?
#
loop_
_entity_poly.entity_id
_entity_poly.type
_entity_poly.pdbx_seq_one_letter_code
_entity_poly.pdbx_strand_id
1 'polypeptide(L)'
;AEQWQKAYQQRLDAAEFAGRTVHQREHARYLLQVDPSPTEALAVARDNWQQQKELTDLRLLLAAATAADNADAQATARDFIDTHGVHDAALQAHWPEAQP
;
A
#
# COMPACT_ATOMS: atom_id res chain seq x y z
N ALA A 1 10.00 37.29 1.51
CA ALA A 1 8.65 37.03 1.02
C ALA A 1 8.59 35.75 0.19
N GLU A 2 9.50 35.56 -0.78
CA GLU A 2 9.49 34.37 -1.65
C GLU A 2 9.78 33.09 -0.87
N GLN A 3 10.72 33.12 0.06
CA GLN A 3 11.06 31.97 0.86
C GLN A 3 9.89 31.52 1.75
N TRP A 4 9.16 32.47 2.28
CA TRP A 4 7.98 32.20 3.09
C TRP A 4 6.89 31.53 2.25
N GLN A 5 6.66 32.04 1.04
CA GLN A 5 5.65 31.49 0.14
C GLN A 5 5.99 30.06 -0.29
N LYS A 6 7.27 29.78 -0.57
CA LYS A 6 7.70 28.43 -0.89
C LYS A 6 7.49 27.45 0.27
N ALA A 7 7.84 27.86 1.48
CA ALA A 7 7.66 27.01 2.65
C ALA A 7 6.19 26.70 2.90
N TYR A 8 5.32 27.71 2.73
CA TYR A 8 3.90 27.53 2.88
C TYR A 8 3.33 26.57 1.82
N GLN A 9 3.73 26.73 0.57
CA GLN A 9 3.31 25.85 -0.52
C GLN A 9 3.76 24.41 -0.28
N GLN A 10 4.98 24.22 0.19
CA GLN A 10 5.49 22.89 0.50
C GLN A 10 4.68 22.21 1.59
N ARG A 11 4.24 22.96 2.59
CA ARG A 11 3.38 22.42 3.66
C ARG A 11 2.01 21.99 3.12
N LEU A 12 1.43 22.79 2.22
CA LEU A 12 0.15 22.46 1.59
C LEU A 12 0.29 21.20 0.74
N ASP A 13 1.35 21.11 -0.03
CA ASP A 13 1.60 19.94 -0.89
C ASP A 13 1.78 18.68 -0.06
N ALA A 14 2.51 18.77 1.04
CA ALA A 14 2.71 17.65 1.96
C ALA A 14 1.40 17.21 2.60
N ALA A 15 0.55 18.17 3.01
CA ALA A 15 -0.73 17.86 3.60
C ALA A 15 -1.66 17.19 2.58
N GLU A 16 -1.68 17.64 1.34
CA GLU A 16 -2.46 17.02 0.27
C GLU A 16 -2.00 15.61 -0.01
N PHE A 17 -0.67 15.41 -0.07
CA PHE A 17 -0.10 14.08 -0.28
C PHE A 17 -0.50 13.13 0.85
N ALA A 18 -0.37 13.56 2.10
CA ALA A 18 -0.73 12.75 3.26
C ALA A 18 -2.22 12.39 3.25
N GLY A 19 -3.09 13.36 2.91
CA GLY A 19 -4.52 13.13 2.80
C GLY A 19 -4.87 12.12 1.73
N ARG A 20 -4.24 12.20 0.57
CA ARG A 20 -4.47 11.24 -0.52
C ARG A 20 -4.02 9.84 -0.13
N THR A 21 -2.90 9.71 0.56
CA THR A 21 -2.38 8.42 1.00
C THR A 21 -3.34 7.74 1.97
N VAL A 22 -3.85 8.48 2.97
CA VAL A 22 -4.83 7.96 3.93
C VAL A 22 -6.08 7.53 3.19
N HIS A 23 -6.56 8.34 2.25
CA HIS A 23 -7.76 8.04 1.47
C HIS A 23 -7.59 6.76 0.64
N GLN A 24 -6.44 6.57 0.01
CA GLN A 24 -6.16 5.36 -0.77
C GLN A 24 -6.14 4.12 0.11
N ARG A 25 -5.54 4.20 1.30
CA ARG A 25 -5.50 3.09 2.24
C ARG A 25 -6.91 2.69 2.67
N GLU A 26 -7.72 3.66 3.03
CA GLU A 26 -9.11 3.42 3.45
C GLU A 26 -9.96 2.86 2.30
N HIS A 27 -9.76 3.39 1.09
CA HIS A 27 -10.48 2.94 -0.10
C HIS A 27 -10.14 1.48 -0.40
N ALA A 28 -8.86 1.11 -0.35
CA ALA A 28 -8.45 -0.27 -0.57
C ALA A 28 -9.05 -1.21 0.47
N ARG A 29 -9.05 -0.82 1.73
CA ARG A 29 -9.66 -1.62 2.81
C ARG A 29 -11.17 -1.79 2.59
N TYR A 30 -11.85 -0.72 2.20
CA TYR A 30 -13.28 -0.77 1.91
C TYR A 30 -13.58 -1.78 0.81
N LEU A 31 -12.80 -1.74 -0.28
CA LEU A 31 -12.96 -2.64 -1.41
C LEU A 31 -12.62 -4.10 -1.09
N LEU A 32 -11.86 -4.33 -0.04
CA LEU A 32 -11.53 -5.68 0.42
C LEU A 32 -12.55 -6.24 1.40
N GLN A 33 -13.11 -5.40 2.28
CA GLN A 33 -13.87 -5.85 3.44
C GLN A 33 -15.36 -5.56 3.37
N VAL A 34 -15.75 -4.42 2.82
CA VAL A 34 -17.15 -3.96 2.87
C VAL A 34 -17.88 -4.24 1.56
N ASP A 35 -17.27 -3.87 0.46
CA ASP A 35 -17.83 -4.08 -0.88
C ASP A 35 -16.77 -4.82 -1.70
N PRO A 36 -16.70 -6.15 -1.61
CA PRO A 36 -15.58 -6.89 -2.16
C PRO A 36 -15.42 -6.71 -3.66
N SER A 37 -14.42 -5.95 -4.04
CA SER A 37 -14.01 -5.71 -5.42
C SER A 37 -12.49 -5.91 -5.51
N PRO A 38 -12.02 -7.18 -5.53
CA PRO A 38 -10.58 -7.45 -5.43
C PRO A 38 -9.75 -6.80 -6.52
N THR A 39 -10.25 -6.75 -7.75
CA THR A 39 -9.52 -6.14 -8.87
C THR A 39 -9.35 -4.63 -8.65
N GLU A 40 -10.40 -3.95 -8.20
CA GLU A 40 -10.33 -2.52 -7.90
C GLU A 40 -9.45 -2.26 -6.67
N ALA A 41 -9.59 -3.10 -5.64
CA ALA A 41 -8.75 -2.99 -4.44
C ALA A 41 -7.27 -3.10 -4.81
N LEU A 42 -6.93 -4.03 -5.70
CA LEU A 42 -5.55 -4.20 -6.15
C LEU A 42 -5.06 -2.98 -6.92
N ALA A 43 -5.89 -2.41 -7.79
CA ALA A 43 -5.52 -1.21 -8.54
C ALA A 43 -5.21 -0.04 -7.60
N VAL A 44 -6.05 0.16 -6.58
CA VAL A 44 -5.84 1.21 -5.58
C VAL A 44 -4.58 0.93 -4.74
N ALA A 45 -4.40 -0.31 -4.30
CA ALA A 45 -3.25 -0.71 -3.49
C ALA A 45 -1.94 -0.57 -4.26
N ARG A 46 -1.93 -0.92 -5.55
CA ARG A 46 -0.75 -0.75 -6.41
C ARG A 46 -0.38 0.70 -6.60
N ASP A 47 -1.36 1.56 -6.85
CA ASP A 47 -1.13 2.99 -7.00
C ASP A 47 -0.57 3.58 -5.71
N ASN A 48 -1.16 3.19 -4.57
CA ASN A 48 -0.67 3.61 -3.26
C ASN A 48 0.78 3.13 -3.03
N TRP A 49 1.10 1.90 -3.41
CA TRP A 49 2.44 1.31 -3.24
C TRP A 49 3.50 2.07 -4.03
N GLN A 50 3.16 2.60 -5.20
CA GLN A 50 4.08 3.41 -5.98
C GLN A 50 4.47 4.70 -5.27
N GLN A 51 3.57 5.24 -4.45
CA GLN A 51 3.74 6.52 -3.79
C GLN A 51 4.34 6.38 -2.39
N GLN A 52 4.03 5.30 -1.69
CA GLN A 52 4.44 5.13 -0.30
C GLN A 52 4.69 3.65 0.01
N LYS A 53 5.88 3.35 0.55
CA LYS A 53 6.30 1.97 0.79
C LYS A 53 6.53 1.73 2.29
N GLU A 54 5.45 1.78 3.05
CA GLU A 54 5.46 1.46 4.47
C GLU A 54 4.83 0.09 4.71
N LEU A 55 4.95 -0.41 5.93
CA LEU A 55 4.43 -1.74 6.28
C LEU A 55 2.92 -1.86 6.03
N THR A 56 2.16 -0.81 6.37
CA THR A 56 0.71 -0.78 6.11
C THR A 56 0.43 -0.94 4.61
N ASP A 57 1.20 -0.27 3.77
CA ASP A 57 1.03 -0.30 2.32
C ASP A 57 1.38 -1.67 1.75
N LEU A 58 2.41 -2.31 2.30
CA LEU A 58 2.80 -3.66 1.92
C LEU A 58 1.72 -4.67 2.29
N ARG A 59 1.15 -4.55 3.48
CA ARG A 59 0.04 -5.41 3.91
C ARG A 59 -1.17 -5.27 2.98
N LEU A 60 -1.52 -4.04 2.60
CA LEU A 60 -2.64 -3.78 1.69
C LEU A 60 -2.37 -4.36 0.31
N LEU A 61 -1.16 -4.17 -0.20
CA LEU A 61 -0.78 -4.71 -1.51
C LEU A 61 -0.90 -6.24 -1.52
N LEU A 62 -0.34 -6.89 -0.52
CA LEU A 62 -0.36 -8.36 -0.44
C LEU A 62 -1.78 -8.89 -0.25
N ALA A 63 -2.58 -8.25 0.62
CA ALA A 63 -3.98 -8.64 0.84
C ALA A 63 -4.79 -8.49 -0.45
N ALA A 64 -4.64 -7.38 -1.16
CA ALA A 64 -5.35 -7.14 -2.41
C ALA A 64 -4.89 -8.10 -3.51
N ALA A 65 -3.60 -8.36 -3.61
CA ALA A 65 -3.04 -9.30 -4.58
C ALA A 65 -3.54 -10.72 -4.33
N THR A 66 -3.64 -11.12 -3.07
CA THR A 66 -4.17 -12.43 -2.69
C THR A 66 -5.65 -12.53 -3.02
N ALA A 67 -6.44 -11.51 -2.68
CA ALA A 67 -7.87 -11.49 -2.96
C ALA A 67 -8.17 -11.50 -4.47
N ALA A 68 -7.34 -10.84 -5.27
CA ALA A 68 -7.48 -10.79 -6.72
C ALA A 68 -6.80 -11.97 -7.42
N ASP A 69 -6.11 -12.82 -6.67
CA ASP A 69 -5.34 -13.96 -7.20
C ASP A 69 -4.37 -13.52 -8.30
N ASN A 70 -3.65 -12.43 -8.04
CA ASN A 70 -2.72 -11.84 -9.01
C ASN A 70 -1.29 -12.20 -8.65
N ALA A 71 -0.70 -13.11 -9.44
CA ALA A 71 0.64 -13.62 -9.18
C ALA A 71 1.74 -12.54 -9.29
N ASP A 72 1.60 -11.62 -10.24
CA ASP A 72 2.59 -10.56 -10.43
C ASP A 72 2.64 -9.62 -9.24
N ALA A 73 1.49 -9.22 -8.72
CA ALA A 73 1.42 -8.35 -7.55
C ALA A 73 1.91 -9.07 -6.29
N GLN A 74 1.60 -10.36 -6.16
CA GLN A 74 2.12 -11.18 -5.06
C GLN A 74 3.65 -11.26 -5.14
N ALA A 75 4.20 -11.45 -6.33
CA ALA A 75 5.65 -11.50 -6.52
C ALA A 75 6.32 -10.17 -6.16
N THR A 76 5.70 -9.05 -6.50
CA THR A 76 6.20 -7.72 -6.13
C THR A 76 6.33 -7.59 -4.60
N ALA A 77 5.29 -7.99 -3.88
CA ALA A 77 5.29 -7.94 -2.41
C ALA A 77 6.35 -8.90 -1.82
N ARG A 78 6.44 -10.11 -2.35
CA ARG A 78 7.43 -11.11 -1.90
C ARG A 78 8.85 -10.63 -2.10
N ASP A 79 9.15 -10.07 -3.28
CA ASP A 79 10.49 -9.57 -3.58
C ASP A 79 10.89 -8.47 -2.61
N PHE A 80 9.96 -7.58 -2.27
CA PHE A 80 10.22 -6.54 -1.29
C PHE A 80 10.49 -7.13 0.10
N ILE A 81 9.69 -8.10 0.52
CA ILE A 81 9.85 -8.78 1.81
C ILE A 81 11.22 -9.45 1.89
N ASP A 82 11.60 -10.19 0.85
CA ASP A 82 12.87 -10.91 0.81
C ASP A 82 14.06 -9.95 0.80
N THR A 83 13.97 -8.90 0.00
CA THR A 83 15.06 -7.93 -0.16
C THR A 83 15.32 -7.15 1.13
N HIS A 84 14.25 -6.81 1.87
CA HIS A 84 14.35 -5.97 3.06
C HIS A 84 14.25 -6.74 4.38
N GLY A 85 14.08 -8.06 4.33
CA GLY A 85 14.02 -8.87 5.53
C GLY A 85 12.82 -8.56 6.42
N VAL A 86 11.66 -8.30 5.83
CA VAL A 86 10.46 -7.94 6.58
C VAL A 86 9.86 -9.17 7.26
N HIS A 87 9.61 -9.08 8.55
CA HIS A 87 8.94 -10.13 9.32
C HIS A 87 7.68 -9.55 9.95
N ASP A 88 6.51 -10.10 9.57
CA ASP A 88 5.23 -9.60 10.04
C ASP A 88 4.18 -10.72 9.96
N ALA A 89 3.47 -10.93 11.05
CA ALA A 89 2.49 -12.02 11.15
C ALA A 89 1.34 -11.86 10.15
N ALA A 90 0.89 -10.63 9.88
CA ALA A 90 -0.18 -10.39 8.93
C ALA A 90 0.25 -10.72 7.50
N LEU A 91 1.51 -10.46 7.15
CA LEU A 91 2.06 -10.82 5.84
C LEU A 91 2.18 -12.33 5.71
N GLN A 92 2.63 -13.00 6.77
CA GLN A 92 2.78 -14.47 6.77
C GLN A 92 1.44 -15.17 6.65
N ALA A 93 0.36 -14.57 7.14
CA ALA A 93 -0.98 -15.12 7.00
C ALA A 93 -1.42 -15.18 5.54
N HIS A 94 -0.95 -14.23 4.70
CA HIS A 94 -1.23 -14.23 3.26
C HIS A 94 -0.21 -15.02 2.45
N TRP A 95 0.92 -15.38 3.07
CA TRP A 95 2.00 -16.10 2.41
C TRP A 95 2.73 -17.00 3.40
N PRO A 96 2.07 -18.11 3.80
CA PRO A 96 2.66 -19.04 4.79
C PRO A 96 4.00 -19.65 4.37
N GLU A 97 4.23 -19.81 3.07
CA GLU A 97 5.46 -20.39 2.53
C GLU A 97 6.69 -19.50 2.77
N ALA A 98 6.50 -18.22 3.08
CA ALA A 98 7.57 -17.30 3.39
C ALA A 98 8.12 -17.49 4.81
N GLN A 99 7.51 -18.32 5.61
CA GLN A 99 7.97 -18.56 6.98
C GLN A 99 9.25 -19.39 6.94
N PRO A 100 10.25 -18.99 7.74
CA PRO A 100 11.50 -19.74 7.82
C PRO A 100 11.33 -21.10 8.46
#